data_0aed4e0aa862305b2f2039cfe7d29026
#
_entry.id   0aed4e0aa862305b2f2039cfe7d29026
#
_cell.length_a   1.000
_cell.length_b   1.000
_cell.length_c   1.000
_cell.angle_alpha   90.00
_cell.angle_beta   90.00
_cell.angle_gamma   90.00
#
_symmetry.space_group_name_H-M   'P 1'
#
loop_
_entity.id
_entity.type
_entity.pdbx_description
1 polymer ?
#
loop_
_entity_poly.entity_id
_entity_poly.type
_entity_poly.pdbx_seq_one_letter_code
_entity_poly.pdbx_strand_id
1 'polypeptide(L)'
;PALAVARPSLPSYLDRQQLVTRGAGGEVRVLDNHLWSEPLDSGIARVLAANLSRLTGSTAILPVGNFITLDYSALVEMRVERFDPDPSGNLVLECAWKKQPVSGADTPFKSFRAEVPVDPSKAPMTGRIAAMNEALARLAREMARGL
;
A
#
# COMPACT_ATOMS: atom_id res chain seq x y z
N PRO A 1 21.03 -10.25 -2.34
CA PRO A 1 20.48 -9.90 -1.04
C PRO A 1 18.99 -9.58 -1.13
N ALA A 2 18.25 -9.97 -0.10
CA ALA A 2 16.82 -9.80 -0.08
C ALA A 2 16.43 -8.37 0.37
N LEU A 3 15.31 -7.91 -0.14
CA LEU A 3 14.68 -6.66 0.26
C LEU A 3 13.36 -6.99 0.95
N ALA A 4 13.17 -6.49 2.15
CA ALA A 4 11.93 -6.68 2.87
C ALA A 4 11.06 -5.43 2.75
N VAL A 5 9.76 -5.61 2.58
CA VAL A 5 8.79 -4.51 2.59
C VAL A 5 8.05 -4.56 3.91
N ALA A 6 8.27 -3.56 4.74
CA ALA A 6 7.62 -3.50 6.05
C ALA A 6 6.16 -3.10 5.90
N ARG A 7 5.35 -3.50 6.88
CA ARG A 7 3.98 -2.99 6.96
C ARG A 7 4.04 -1.48 7.21
N PRO A 8 3.29 -0.68 6.43
CA PRO A 8 3.29 0.76 6.65
C PRO A 8 2.62 1.13 7.97
N SER A 9 3.03 2.26 8.53
CA SER A 9 2.22 2.87 9.57
C SER A 9 1.04 3.58 8.93
N LEU A 10 -0.13 3.46 9.54
CA LEU A 10 -1.38 4.01 9.03
C LEU A 10 -1.96 5.01 10.02
N PRO A 11 -2.63 6.07 9.55
CA PRO A 11 -3.43 6.88 10.44
C PRO A 11 -4.58 6.05 11.01
N SER A 12 -5.08 6.44 12.18
CA SER A 12 -6.04 5.63 12.91
C SER A 12 -7.31 5.34 12.11
N TYR A 13 -7.75 6.26 11.25
CA TYR A 13 -8.97 6.06 10.47
C TYR A 13 -8.83 4.96 9.40
N LEU A 14 -7.59 4.58 9.05
CA LEU A 14 -7.31 3.50 8.12
C LEU A 14 -6.88 2.20 8.81
N ASP A 15 -6.61 2.25 10.10
CA ASP A 15 -6.12 1.08 10.85
C ASP A 15 -7.28 0.15 11.19
N ARG A 16 -7.80 -0.50 10.15
CA ARG A 16 -8.92 -1.43 10.24
C ARG A 16 -8.55 -2.74 9.55
N GLN A 17 -9.09 -3.83 10.08
CA GLN A 17 -8.80 -5.14 9.53
C GLN A 17 -9.46 -5.36 8.17
N GLN A 18 -10.61 -4.74 7.93
CA GLN A 18 -11.38 -4.89 6.70
C GLN A 18 -11.82 -3.54 6.18
N LEU A 19 -12.03 -3.46 4.87
CA LEU A 19 -12.63 -2.28 4.28
C LEU A 19 -14.13 -2.27 4.58
N VAL A 20 -14.63 -1.10 4.96
CA VAL A 20 -16.03 -0.92 5.31
C VAL A 20 -16.60 0.20 4.46
N THR A 21 -17.87 0.07 4.09
CA THR A 21 -18.60 1.12 3.41
C THR A 21 -19.98 1.26 4.03
N ARG A 22 -20.61 2.42 3.83
CA ARG A 22 -21.97 2.65 4.27
C ARG A 22 -22.95 2.38 3.14
N GLY A 23 -24.01 1.64 3.44
CA GLY A 23 -25.11 1.44 2.53
C GLY A 23 -26.04 2.64 2.48
N ALA A 24 -27.03 2.56 1.62
CA ALA A 24 -27.98 3.65 1.36
C ALA A 24 -28.77 4.05 2.60
N GLY A 25 -29.02 3.14 3.54
CA GLY A 25 -29.71 3.41 4.79
C GLY A 25 -28.81 3.83 5.94
N GLY A 26 -27.55 4.13 5.70
CA GLY A 26 -26.59 4.46 6.75
C GLY A 26 -25.94 3.25 7.41
N GLU A 27 -26.30 2.06 7.01
CA GLU A 27 -25.71 0.83 7.53
C GLU A 27 -24.25 0.69 7.09
N VAL A 28 -23.46 0.02 7.91
CA VAL A 28 -22.06 -0.24 7.63
C VAL A 28 -21.95 -1.63 7.00
N ARG A 29 -21.32 -1.71 5.84
CA ARG A 29 -21.06 -2.97 5.15
C ARG A 29 -19.59 -3.30 5.19
N VAL A 30 -19.28 -4.55 5.50
CA VAL A 30 -17.92 -5.06 5.50
C VAL A 30 -17.70 -5.84 4.20
N LEU A 31 -16.66 -5.48 3.47
CA LEU A 31 -16.31 -6.13 2.22
C LEU A 31 -15.11 -7.03 2.46
N ASP A 32 -15.37 -8.32 2.57
CA ASP A 32 -14.36 -9.31 2.98
C ASP A 32 -13.90 -10.22 1.84
N ASN A 33 -14.49 -10.11 0.66
CA ASN A 33 -14.12 -10.93 -0.49
C ASN A 33 -13.23 -10.20 -1.49
N HIS A 34 -12.65 -9.08 -1.07
CA HIS A 34 -11.77 -8.28 -1.91
C HIS A 34 -10.31 -8.45 -1.52
N LEU A 35 -9.43 -7.84 -2.32
CA LEU A 35 -8.00 -7.82 -2.06
C LEU A 35 -7.67 -7.39 -0.62
N TRP A 36 -8.51 -6.54 -0.03
CA TRP A 36 -8.28 -5.94 1.27
C TRP A 36 -9.06 -6.64 2.39
N SER A 37 -9.37 -7.93 2.22
CA SER A 37 -9.99 -8.72 3.30
C SER A 37 -9.01 -8.97 4.46
N GLU A 38 -7.73 -8.83 4.22
CA GLU A 38 -6.69 -8.84 5.25
C GLU A 38 -6.51 -7.45 5.87
N PRO A 39 -5.78 -7.30 6.98
CA PRO A 39 -5.45 -5.98 7.50
C PRO A 39 -4.81 -5.10 6.42
N LEU A 40 -5.20 -3.84 6.37
CA LEU A 40 -4.79 -2.95 5.27
C LEU A 40 -3.27 -2.79 5.20
N ASP A 41 -2.59 -2.69 6.35
CA ASP A 41 -1.15 -2.56 6.38
C ASP A 41 -0.45 -3.77 5.75
N SER A 42 -0.93 -4.96 6.06
CA SER A 42 -0.41 -6.20 5.46
C SER A 42 -0.69 -6.25 3.96
N GLY A 43 -1.89 -5.84 3.57
CA GLY A 43 -2.27 -5.81 2.16
C GLY A 43 -1.42 -4.85 1.34
N ILE A 44 -1.15 -3.66 1.88
CA ILE A 44 -0.28 -2.68 1.21
C ILE A 44 1.12 -3.26 1.04
N ALA A 45 1.70 -3.84 2.09
CA ALA A 45 3.04 -4.41 2.01
C ALA A 45 3.10 -5.53 0.98
N ARG A 46 2.10 -6.40 0.95
CA ARG A 46 2.03 -7.50 0.00
C ARG A 46 1.94 -7.02 -1.45
N VAL A 47 1.07 -6.04 -1.71
CA VAL A 47 0.89 -5.49 -3.06
C VAL A 47 2.15 -4.77 -3.52
N LEU A 48 2.77 -3.98 -2.65
CA LEU A 48 4.02 -3.31 -3.01
C LEU A 48 5.14 -4.30 -3.29
N ALA A 49 5.30 -5.32 -2.47
CA ALA A 49 6.34 -6.34 -2.71
C ALA A 49 6.11 -7.05 -4.04
N ALA A 50 4.88 -7.42 -4.36
CA ALA A 50 4.55 -8.07 -5.62
C ALA A 50 4.83 -7.16 -6.81
N ASN A 51 4.46 -5.89 -6.73
CA ASN A 51 4.73 -4.93 -7.80
C ASN A 51 6.23 -4.69 -7.99
N LEU A 52 6.96 -4.54 -6.89
CA LEU A 52 8.41 -4.34 -6.97
C LEU A 52 9.12 -5.57 -7.54
N SER A 53 8.69 -6.77 -7.16
CA SER A 53 9.24 -8.00 -7.73
C SER A 53 9.03 -8.05 -9.23
N ARG A 54 7.84 -7.70 -9.69
CA ARG A 54 7.54 -7.69 -11.12
C ARG A 54 8.34 -6.62 -11.86
N LEU A 55 8.47 -5.43 -11.29
CA LEU A 55 9.15 -4.31 -11.94
C LEU A 55 10.66 -4.51 -12.01
N THR A 56 11.24 -5.13 -11.00
CA THR A 56 12.69 -5.33 -10.93
C THR A 56 13.13 -6.69 -11.44
N GLY A 57 12.21 -7.62 -11.63
CA GLY A 57 12.53 -9.00 -11.98
C GLY A 57 13.14 -9.80 -10.83
N SER A 58 13.18 -9.27 -9.63
CA SER A 58 13.76 -9.95 -8.47
C SER A 58 12.73 -10.80 -7.76
N THR A 59 13.11 -12.03 -7.38
CA THR A 59 12.30 -12.88 -6.53
C THR A 59 12.63 -12.70 -5.05
N ALA A 60 13.57 -11.81 -4.72
CA ALA A 60 14.05 -11.60 -3.36
C ALA A 60 13.44 -10.35 -2.72
N ILE A 61 12.24 -9.94 -3.14
CA ILE A 61 11.49 -8.84 -2.54
C ILE A 61 10.22 -9.42 -1.94
N LEU A 62 10.13 -9.39 -0.62
CA LEU A 62 9.07 -10.06 0.12
C LEU A 62 8.49 -9.14 1.19
N PRO A 63 7.18 -9.24 1.47
CA PRO A 63 6.62 -8.51 2.60
C PRO A 63 7.12 -9.12 3.90
N VAL A 64 7.26 -8.30 4.93
CA VAL A 64 7.55 -8.80 6.27
C VAL A 64 6.32 -9.55 6.77
N GLY A 65 6.51 -10.81 7.16
CA GLY A 65 5.44 -11.66 7.65
C GLY A 65 5.78 -12.27 8.99
N ASN A 66 4.75 -12.84 9.63
CA ASN A 66 4.86 -13.35 11.00
C ASN A 66 5.60 -14.68 11.09
N PHE A 67 5.72 -15.42 10.00
CA PHE A 67 6.17 -16.80 10.02
C PHE A 67 7.46 -17.05 9.25
N ILE A 68 8.00 -16.03 8.61
CA ILE A 68 9.18 -16.17 7.77
C ILE A 68 10.28 -15.34 8.36
N THR A 69 11.35 -16.00 8.75
CA THR A 69 12.59 -15.31 9.08
C THR A 69 13.26 -15.00 7.75
N LEU A 70 13.21 -13.76 7.35
CA LEU A 70 13.81 -13.29 6.13
C LEU A 70 15.11 -12.59 6.43
N ASP A 71 16.17 -13.10 5.82
CA ASP A 71 17.48 -12.46 5.92
C ASP A 71 17.56 -11.41 4.80
N TYR A 72 17.46 -10.14 5.18
CA TYR A 72 17.41 -9.05 4.21
C TYR A 72 18.50 -8.02 4.47
N SER A 73 18.92 -7.35 3.41
CA SER A 73 19.96 -6.32 3.47
C SER A 73 19.40 -4.92 3.60
N ALA A 74 18.14 -4.72 3.23
CA ALA A 74 17.48 -3.43 3.33
C ALA A 74 15.99 -3.61 3.55
N LEU A 75 15.39 -2.61 4.15
CA LEU A 75 13.96 -2.59 4.48
C LEU A 75 13.31 -1.39 3.80
N VAL A 76 12.23 -1.61 3.07
CA VAL A 76 11.38 -0.52 2.59
C VAL A 76 10.40 -0.18 3.70
N GLU A 77 10.47 1.04 4.18
CA GLU A 77 9.58 1.55 5.21
C GLU A 77 8.68 2.60 4.62
N MET A 78 7.43 2.65 5.08
CA MET A 78 6.43 3.56 4.56
C MET A 78 5.55 4.09 5.67
N ARG A 79 5.23 5.37 5.59
CA ARG A 79 4.27 6.02 6.46
C ARG A 79 3.15 6.57 5.58
N VAL A 80 1.94 6.04 5.74
CA VAL A 80 0.78 6.52 5.01
C VAL A 80 0.16 7.67 5.79
N GLU A 81 -0.05 8.78 5.12
CA GLU A 81 -0.71 9.95 5.70
C GLU A 81 -2.16 10.04 5.25
N ARG A 82 -2.42 9.65 4.00
CA ARG A 82 -3.76 9.67 3.43
C ARG A 82 -3.89 8.58 2.37
N PHE A 83 -5.01 7.88 2.39
CA PHE A 83 -5.31 6.86 1.39
C PHE A 83 -6.82 6.69 1.27
N ASP A 84 -7.49 7.66 0.67
CA ASP A 84 -8.94 7.68 0.58
C ASP A 84 -9.40 8.57 -0.59
N PRO A 85 -10.68 8.45 -0.98
CA PRO A 85 -11.25 9.33 -1.99
C PRO A 85 -11.43 10.75 -1.46
N ASP A 86 -11.21 11.73 -2.34
CA ASP A 86 -11.53 13.12 -2.06
C ASP A 86 -12.95 13.47 -2.56
N PRO A 87 -13.46 14.67 -2.24
CA PRO A 87 -14.79 15.05 -2.68
C PRO A 87 -14.98 15.11 -4.19
N SER A 88 -13.91 15.26 -4.97
CA SER A 88 -14.00 15.32 -6.44
C SER A 88 -14.01 13.94 -7.09
N GLY A 89 -13.94 12.85 -6.31
CA GLY A 89 -14.01 11.50 -6.84
C GLY A 89 -12.68 10.90 -7.20
N ASN A 90 -11.58 11.48 -6.76
CA ASN A 90 -10.25 10.91 -6.93
C ASN A 90 -9.81 10.21 -5.67
N LEU A 91 -9.19 9.04 -5.82
CA LEU A 91 -8.48 8.43 -4.71
C LEU A 91 -7.13 9.12 -4.55
N VAL A 92 -6.82 9.52 -3.33
CA VAL A 92 -5.57 10.22 -3.03
C VAL A 92 -4.72 9.36 -2.11
N LEU A 93 -3.49 9.11 -2.53
CA LEU A 93 -2.46 8.49 -1.69
C LEU A 93 -1.42 9.55 -1.38
N GLU A 94 -1.23 9.81 -0.11
CA GLU A 94 -0.13 10.64 0.37
C GLU A 94 0.67 9.82 1.37
N CYS A 95 1.97 9.72 1.14
CA CYS A 95 2.83 8.91 2.00
C CYS A 95 4.27 9.41 1.96
N ALA A 96 5.06 8.89 2.87
CA ALA A 96 6.50 9.01 2.84
C ALA A 96 7.10 7.62 2.91
N TRP A 97 8.21 7.41 2.21
CA TRP A 97 8.85 6.10 2.15
C TRP A 97 10.35 6.23 2.10
N LYS A 98 11.05 5.17 2.45
CA LYS A 98 12.50 5.09 2.33
C LYS A 98 12.94 3.65 2.16
N LYS A 99 14.13 3.47 1.60
CA LYS A 99 14.86 2.21 1.64
C LYS A 99 15.94 2.35 2.68
N GLN A 100 15.81 1.60 3.78
CA GLN A 100 16.72 1.67 4.90
C GLN A 100 17.67 0.46 4.87
N PRO A 101 18.97 0.65 4.61
CA PRO A 101 19.92 -0.44 4.76
C PRO A 101 19.99 -0.92 6.21
N VAL A 102 20.12 -2.24 6.38
CA VAL A 102 20.20 -2.84 7.72
C VAL A 102 21.45 -2.35 8.45
N SER A 103 22.56 -2.24 7.71
CA SER A 103 23.83 -1.78 8.27
C SER A 103 24.23 -0.46 7.62
N GLY A 104 23.59 0.61 8.03
CA GLY A 104 23.89 1.91 7.47
C GLY A 104 23.23 3.03 8.24
N ALA A 105 23.62 4.26 7.91
CA ALA A 105 23.02 5.43 8.52
C ALA A 105 21.55 5.55 8.12
N ASP A 106 20.79 6.25 8.96
CA ASP A 106 19.38 6.53 8.65
C ASP A 106 19.25 7.24 7.32
N THR A 107 18.31 6.73 6.51
CA THR A 107 17.99 7.33 5.23
C THR A 107 16.78 8.26 5.40
N PRO A 108 16.78 9.43 4.77
CA PRO A 108 15.63 10.32 4.85
C PRO A 108 14.43 9.74 4.10
N PHE A 109 13.24 10.03 4.59
CA PHE A 109 12.01 9.71 3.89
C PHE A 109 11.84 10.58 2.65
N LYS A 110 11.25 10.01 1.61
CA LYS A 110 10.85 10.72 0.41
C LYS A 110 9.34 10.81 0.38
N SER A 111 8.82 11.99 0.05
CA SER A 111 7.37 12.18 -0.07
C SER A 111 6.86 11.66 -1.41
N PHE A 112 5.65 11.13 -1.41
CA PHE A 112 4.99 10.68 -2.61
C PHE A 112 3.51 11.02 -2.54
N ARG A 113 2.93 11.42 -3.67
CA ARG A 113 1.51 11.71 -3.79
C ARG A 113 1.00 11.22 -5.14
N ALA A 114 -0.15 10.58 -5.15
CA ALA A 114 -0.85 10.17 -6.36
C ALA A 114 -2.33 10.44 -6.24
N GLU A 115 -2.95 10.91 -7.30
CA GLU A 115 -4.40 11.02 -7.43
C GLU A 115 -4.84 10.12 -8.56
N VAL A 116 -5.80 9.24 -8.27
CA VAL A 116 -6.31 8.29 -9.25
C VAL A 116 -7.82 8.43 -9.32
N PRO A 117 -8.38 8.75 -10.50
CA PRO A 117 -9.83 8.83 -10.63
C PRO A 117 -10.47 7.48 -10.29
N VAL A 118 -11.52 7.52 -9.49
CA VAL A 118 -12.34 6.34 -9.22
C VAL A 118 -13.37 6.22 -10.35
N ASP A 119 -13.40 5.06 -11.01
CA ASP A 119 -14.29 4.85 -12.14
C ASP A 119 -15.74 4.81 -11.68
N PRO A 120 -16.59 5.78 -12.09
CA PRO A 120 -17.97 5.82 -11.63
C PRO A 120 -18.86 4.76 -12.29
N SER A 121 -18.38 4.10 -13.35
CA SER A 121 -19.13 3.02 -14.00
C SER A 121 -19.04 1.70 -13.24
N LYS A 122 -18.10 1.57 -12.30
CA LYS A 122 -17.96 0.38 -11.49
C LYS A 122 -18.73 0.52 -10.18
N ALA A 123 -19.03 -0.62 -9.54
CA ALA A 123 -19.54 -0.59 -8.18
C ALA A 123 -18.59 0.24 -7.30
N PRO A 124 -19.10 1.04 -6.35
CA PRO A 124 -18.26 2.03 -5.66
C PRO A 124 -17.02 1.43 -5.00
N MET A 125 -17.14 0.29 -4.34
CA MET A 125 -15.98 -0.31 -3.68
C MET A 125 -15.04 -0.97 -4.69
N THR A 126 -15.56 -1.55 -5.76
CA THR A 126 -14.73 -2.13 -6.81
C THR A 126 -13.89 -1.04 -7.48
N GLY A 127 -14.49 0.09 -7.79
CA GLY A 127 -13.76 1.23 -8.36
C GLY A 127 -12.73 1.79 -7.41
N ARG A 128 -13.06 1.88 -6.13
CA ARG A 128 -12.14 2.36 -5.11
C ARG A 128 -10.93 1.45 -4.95
N ILE A 129 -11.14 0.13 -4.91
CA ILE A 129 -10.04 -0.83 -4.78
C ILE A 129 -9.15 -0.78 -6.01
N ALA A 130 -9.73 -0.69 -7.21
CA ALA A 130 -8.95 -0.55 -8.44
C ALA A 130 -8.07 0.70 -8.41
N ALA A 131 -8.62 1.83 -7.94
CA ALA A 131 -7.86 3.06 -7.82
C ALA A 131 -6.76 2.95 -6.76
N MET A 132 -7.02 2.28 -5.64
CA MET A 132 -6.00 2.03 -4.61
C MET A 132 -4.85 1.21 -5.18
N ASN A 133 -5.15 0.15 -5.93
CA ASN A 133 -4.14 -0.67 -6.57
C ASN A 133 -3.32 0.11 -7.57
N GLU A 134 -3.95 0.99 -8.35
CA GLU A 134 -3.23 1.83 -9.30
C GLU A 134 -2.30 2.82 -8.59
N ALA A 135 -2.76 3.43 -7.49
CA ALA A 135 -1.93 4.33 -6.70
C ALA A 135 -0.69 3.60 -6.15
N LEU A 136 -0.87 2.39 -5.64
CA LEU A 136 0.25 1.58 -5.15
C LEU A 136 1.19 1.16 -6.28
N ALA A 137 0.65 0.88 -7.47
CA ALA A 137 1.48 0.57 -8.64
C ALA A 137 2.34 1.77 -9.04
N ARG A 138 1.79 2.98 -8.97
CA ARG A 138 2.58 4.20 -9.24
C ARG A 138 3.67 4.40 -8.20
N LEU A 139 3.37 4.17 -6.94
CA LEU A 139 4.36 4.23 -5.87
C LEU A 139 5.46 3.20 -6.09
N ALA A 140 5.11 1.97 -6.45
CA ALA A 140 6.09 0.93 -6.72
C ALA A 140 7.02 1.31 -7.86
N ARG A 141 6.49 1.94 -8.93
CA ARG A 141 7.33 2.42 -10.03
C ARG A 141 8.32 3.49 -9.56
N GLU A 142 7.87 4.38 -8.69
CA GLU A 142 8.76 5.39 -8.10
C GLU A 142 9.84 4.75 -7.23
N MET A 143 9.45 3.80 -6.38
CA MET A 143 10.40 3.07 -5.55
C MET A 143 11.42 2.30 -6.37
N ALA A 144 10.97 1.65 -7.44
CA ALA A 144 11.85 0.82 -8.27
C ALA A 144 13.01 1.61 -8.88
N ARG A 145 12.80 2.91 -9.15
CA ARG A 145 13.87 3.77 -9.68
C ARG A 145 15.00 3.96 -8.68
N GLY A 146 14.72 3.84 -7.39
CA GLY A 146 15.70 4.04 -6.33
C GLY A 146 16.26 2.75 -5.73
N LEU A 147 15.88 1.62 -6.26
CA LEU A 147 16.31 0.33 -5.71
C LEU A 147 17.57 -0.24 -6.39
#